data_fdf42ee6d92526a6bd6a4fe71e6464a9
#
_entry.id   fdf42ee6d92526a6bd6a4fe71e6464a9
#
_cell.length_a   1.000
_cell.length_b   1.000
_cell.length_c   1.000
_cell.angle_alpha   90.00
_cell.angle_beta   90.00
_cell.angle_gamma   90.00
#
_symmetry.space_group_name_H-M   'P 1'
#
loop_
_entity.id
_entity.type
_entity.pdbx_description
1 polymer ?
#
loop_
_entity_poly.entity_id
_entity_poly.type
_entity_poly.pdbx_seq_one_letter_code
_entity_poly.pdbx_strand_id
1 'polypeptide(L)'
;MHRVIVIGGANVDIEGRSSGAFIGGTSNPGDVTLSAGGVGRNIAENLARLGVATELVTVLGNDPNGLILRDACAKAGVGLTHAITAKHATGTYLVVLSKKGELISAINDMSAIESLKPQQLESLADELTQA
;
A
#
# COMPACT_ATOMS: atom_id res chain seq x y z
N MET A 1 -6.80 4.33 26.67
CA MET A 1 -7.46 4.19 25.35
C MET A 1 -6.72 3.08 24.61
N HIS A 2 -7.40 2.05 24.18
CA HIS A 2 -6.75 0.95 23.46
C HIS A 2 -6.35 1.42 22.05
N ARG A 3 -5.12 1.12 21.68
CA ARG A 3 -4.55 1.40 20.36
C ARG A 3 -4.29 0.08 19.64
N VAL A 4 -4.59 0.00 18.37
CA VAL A 4 -4.24 -1.15 17.54
C VAL A 4 -3.02 -0.80 16.68
N ILE A 5 -2.04 -1.68 16.66
CA ILE A 5 -0.89 -1.59 15.77
C ILE A 5 -1.04 -2.67 14.69
N VAL A 6 -1.11 -2.24 13.45
CA VAL A 6 -1.14 -3.12 12.28
C VAL A 6 0.27 -3.17 11.69
N ILE A 7 0.80 -4.37 11.52
CA ILE A 7 2.10 -4.58 10.87
C ILE A 7 1.83 -5.24 9.53
N GLY A 8 2.15 -4.58 8.43
CA GLY A 8 1.87 -5.15 7.12
C GLY A 8 2.15 -4.23 5.95
N GLY A 9 1.83 -4.73 4.76
CA GLY A 9 2.11 -4.07 3.50
C GLY A 9 1.18 -2.89 3.20
N ALA A 10 1.75 -1.91 2.54
CA ALA A 10 1.06 -0.82 1.86
C ALA A 10 1.69 -0.66 0.47
N ASN A 11 0.86 -0.52 -0.54
CA ASN A 11 1.30 -0.36 -1.92
C ASN A 11 0.35 0.54 -2.70
N VAL A 12 0.84 1.07 -3.81
CA VAL A 12 -0.01 1.76 -4.79
C VAL A 12 -0.45 0.76 -5.85
N ASP A 13 -1.77 0.68 -6.07
CA ASP A 13 -2.35 -0.08 -7.16
C ASP A 13 -2.47 0.84 -8.39
N ILE A 14 -1.86 0.43 -9.49
CA ILE A 14 -1.94 1.10 -10.79
C ILE A 14 -2.73 0.19 -11.72
N GLU A 15 -3.93 0.63 -12.08
CA GLU A 15 -4.82 -0.11 -12.97
C GLU A 15 -4.90 0.57 -14.33
N GLY A 16 -4.50 -0.13 -15.38
CA GLY A 16 -4.76 0.25 -16.77
C GLY A 16 -5.90 -0.58 -17.34
N ARG A 17 -6.96 0.07 -17.81
CA ARG A 17 -8.11 -0.62 -18.42
C ARG A 17 -8.25 -0.20 -19.87
N SER A 18 -8.21 -1.16 -20.77
CA SER A 18 -8.40 -0.94 -22.21
C SER A 18 -9.82 -0.45 -22.51
N SER A 19 -9.95 0.59 -23.33
CA SER A 19 -11.25 1.10 -23.77
C SER A 19 -11.89 0.29 -24.89
N GLY A 20 -11.09 -0.51 -25.60
CA GLY A 20 -11.54 -1.41 -26.66
C GLY A 20 -11.03 -2.84 -26.45
N ALA A 21 -11.10 -3.67 -27.48
CA ALA A 21 -10.50 -4.98 -27.47
C ALA A 21 -8.98 -4.86 -27.24
N PHE A 22 -8.46 -5.60 -26.26
CA PHE A 22 -7.02 -5.56 -25.97
C PHE A 22 -6.22 -6.27 -27.04
N ILE A 23 -5.17 -5.62 -27.53
CA ILE A 23 -4.24 -6.16 -28.51
C ILE A 23 -2.86 -6.25 -27.87
N GLY A 24 -2.34 -7.47 -27.72
CA GLY A 24 -1.00 -7.70 -27.17
C GLY A 24 0.10 -7.18 -28.10
N GLY A 25 1.23 -6.75 -27.49
CA GLY A 25 2.41 -6.30 -28.22
C GLY A 25 2.31 -4.91 -28.85
N THR A 26 1.29 -4.13 -28.49
CA THR A 26 1.13 -2.74 -28.95
C THR A 26 0.51 -1.87 -27.85
N SER A 27 0.44 -0.56 -28.10
CA SER A 27 -0.26 0.36 -27.21
C SER A 27 -1.78 0.23 -27.37
N ASN A 28 -2.49 0.18 -26.24
CA ASN A 28 -3.95 0.17 -26.22
C ASN A 28 -4.45 1.46 -25.55
N PRO A 29 -5.34 2.23 -26.21
CA PRO A 29 -6.02 3.34 -25.56
C PRO A 29 -6.86 2.84 -24.38
N GLY A 30 -6.91 3.62 -23.33
CA GLY A 30 -7.65 3.24 -22.11
C GLY A 30 -7.51 4.26 -21.00
N ASP A 31 -7.98 3.88 -19.82
CA ASP A 31 -7.89 4.68 -18.61
C ASP A 31 -6.85 4.09 -17.67
N VAL A 32 -6.13 4.98 -16.97
CA VAL A 32 -5.17 4.58 -15.94
C VAL A 32 -5.60 5.25 -14.63
N THR A 33 -5.75 4.45 -13.59
CA THR A 33 -6.09 4.91 -12.25
C THR A 33 -5.03 4.46 -11.24
N LEU A 34 -4.82 5.27 -10.21
CA LEU A 34 -3.96 4.96 -9.08
C LEU A 34 -4.80 4.97 -7.81
N SER A 35 -4.57 3.98 -6.95
CA SER A 35 -5.22 3.92 -5.65
C SER A 35 -4.26 3.40 -4.58
N ALA A 36 -4.50 3.84 -3.34
CA ALA A 36 -3.78 3.33 -2.18
C ALA A 36 -4.34 1.94 -1.82
N GLY A 37 -3.45 0.95 -1.75
CA GLY A 37 -3.77 -0.44 -1.47
C GLY A 37 -2.86 -1.06 -0.41
N GLY A 38 -2.82 -2.37 -0.39
CA GLY A 38 -2.09 -3.18 0.58
C GLY A 38 -2.98 -3.66 1.72
N VAL A 39 -2.88 -4.94 2.04
CA VAL A 39 -3.74 -5.57 3.07
C VAL A 39 -3.57 -4.91 4.42
N GLY A 40 -2.34 -4.68 4.86
CA GLY A 40 -2.06 -4.02 6.14
C GLY A 40 -2.65 -2.62 6.19
N ARG A 41 -2.44 -1.82 5.14
CA ARG A 41 -3.02 -0.48 5.05
C ARG A 41 -4.55 -0.51 5.05
N ASN A 42 -5.16 -1.41 4.30
CA ASN A 42 -6.61 -1.52 4.24
C ASN A 42 -7.22 -1.88 5.59
N ILE A 43 -6.59 -2.79 6.35
CA ILE A 43 -7.02 -3.13 7.71
C ILE A 43 -6.92 -1.91 8.61
N ALA A 44 -5.77 -1.20 8.58
CA ALA A 44 -5.56 -0.01 9.40
C ALA A 44 -6.58 1.09 9.09
N GLU A 45 -6.86 1.34 7.80
CA GLU A 45 -7.87 2.31 7.39
C GLU A 45 -9.26 1.96 7.91
N ASN A 46 -9.67 0.70 7.78
CA ASN A 46 -10.98 0.27 8.25
C ASN A 46 -11.13 0.42 9.77
N LEU A 47 -10.09 0.07 10.53
CA LEU A 47 -10.08 0.27 11.99
C LEU A 47 -10.17 1.75 12.36
N ALA A 48 -9.38 2.60 11.71
CA ALA A 48 -9.40 4.04 11.96
C ALA A 48 -10.78 4.65 11.62
N ARG A 49 -11.39 4.24 10.51
CA ARG A 49 -12.76 4.68 10.14
C ARG A 49 -13.84 4.21 11.13
N LEU A 50 -13.61 3.12 11.85
CA LEU A 50 -14.46 2.66 12.95
C LEU A 50 -14.18 3.37 14.28
N GLY A 51 -13.31 4.36 14.30
CA GLY A 51 -12.98 5.15 15.49
C GLY A 51 -11.92 4.52 16.39
N VAL A 52 -11.23 3.48 15.94
CA VAL A 52 -10.14 2.86 16.70
C VAL A 52 -8.85 3.63 16.45
N ALA A 53 -8.17 4.03 17.50
CA ALA A 53 -6.82 4.61 17.39
C ALA A 53 -5.89 3.57 16.76
N THR A 54 -5.40 3.85 15.55
CA THR A 54 -4.67 2.86 14.74
C THR A 54 -3.35 3.41 14.24
N GLU A 55 -2.32 2.61 14.39
CA GLU A 55 -0.97 2.85 13.88
C GLU A 55 -0.62 1.75 12.85
N LEU A 56 -0.01 2.13 11.74
CA LEU A 56 0.47 1.19 10.73
C LEU A 56 1.99 1.17 10.71
N VAL A 57 2.57 0.03 10.99
CA VAL A 57 3.99 -0.25 10.79
C VAL A 57 4.15 -0.89 9.42
N THR A 58 4.78 -0.18 8.52
CA THR A 58 5.00 -0.59 7.13
C THR A 58 6.31 -0.01 6.61
N VAL A 59 6.69 -0.38 5.41
CA VAL A 59 7.88 0.14 4.75
C VAL A 59 7.46 0.87 3.48
N LEU A 60 7.84 2.14 3.36
CA LEU A 60 7.55 3.00 2.22
C LEU A 60 8.85 3.55 1.64
N GLY A 61 8.88 3.72 0.33
CA GLY A 61 9.98 4.44 -0.34
C GLY A 61 9.86 5.95 -0.15
N ASN A 62 10.96 6.65 -0.42
CA ASN A 62 10.96 8.12 -0.51
C ASN A 62 10.73 8.53 -1.96
N ASP A 63 9.50 8.34 -2.43
CA ASP A 63 9.08 8.53 -3.82
C ASP A 63 7.62 9.03 -3.91
N PRO A 64 7.12 9.41 -5.10
CA PRO A 64 5.75 9.89 -5.27
C PRO A 64 4.69 8.89 -4.78
N ASN A 65 4.89 7.59 -4.98
CA ASN A 65 3.97 6.55 -4.50
C ASN A 65 3.94 6.49 -2.96
N GLY A 66 5.08 6.67 -2.31
CA GLY A 66 5.16 6.80 -0.85
C GLY A 66 4.36 7.99 -0.32
N LEU A 67 4.38 9.12 -1.03
CA LEU A 67 3.57 10.30 -0.69
C LEU A 67 2.08 10.03 -0.83
N ILE A 68 1.65 9.33 -1.89
CA ILE A 68 0.26 8.92 -2.07
C ILE A 68 -0.23 8.09 -0.88
N LEU A 69 0.56 7.13 -0.43
CA LEU A 69 0.19 6.27 0.71
C LEU A 69 0.16 7.03 2.03
N ARG A 70 1.14 7.93 2.26
CA ARG A 70 1.17 8.77 3.47
C ARG A 70 -0.05 9.69 3.54
N ASP A 71 -0.41 10.31 2.42
CA ASP A 71 -1.59 11.17 2.33
C ASP A 71 -2.90 10.38 2.56
N ALA A 72 -3.01 9.20 1.95
CA ALA A 72 -4.16 8.33 2.15
C ALA A 72 -4.32 7.89 3.62
N CYS A 73 -3.23 7.52 4.28
CA CYS A 73 -3.24 7.17 5.71
C CYS A 73 -3.63 8.37 6.58
N ALA A 74 -3.06 9.55 6.32
CA ALA A 74 -3.39 10.77 7.06
C ALA A 74 -4.87 11.12 6.94
N LYS A 75 -5.43 11.06 5.73
CA LYS A 75 -6.88 11.30 5.48
C LYS A 75 -7.79 10.31 6.18
N ALA A 76 -7.34 9.07 6.35
CA ALA A 76 -8.07 8.03 7.05
C ALA A 76 -7.90 8.07 8.57
N GLY A 77 -6.98 8.87 9.10
CA GLY A 77 -6.67 8.92 10.53
C GLY A 77 -5.77 7.78 11.01
N VAL A 78 -5.02 7.18 10.09
CA VAL A 78 -4.03 6.12 10.40
C VAL A 78 -2.69 6.76 10.72
N GLY A 79 -2.14 6.46 11.90
CA GLY A 79 -0.79 6.90 12.29
C GLY A 79 0.29 6.14 11.52
N LEU A 80 1.38 6.83 11.22
CA LEU A 80 2.57 6.29 10.54
C LEU A 80 3.85 6.63 11.30
N THR A 81 3.75 6.80 12.62
CA THR A 81 4.90 7.20 13.46
C THR A 81 6.08 6.22 13.32
N HIS A 82 5.77 4.95 13.15
CA HIS A 82 6.76 3.87 13.05
C HIS A 82 6.91 3.32 11.62
N ALA A 83 6.41 4.05 10.61
CA ALA A 83 6.65 3.67 9.23
C ALA A 83 8.14 3.84 8.89
N ILE A 84 8.70 2.84 8.24
CA ILE A 84 10.11 2.77 7.88
C ILE A 84 10.28 3.30 6.45
N THR A 85 11.28 4.14 6.23
CA THR A 85 11.65 4.59 4.90
C THR A 85 12.70 3.66 4.31
N ALA A 86 12.36 2.99 3.22
CA ALA A 86 13.26 2.10 2.52
C ALA A 86 14.11 2.82 1.46
N LYS A 87 15.20 2.20 1.08
CA LYS A 87 15.97 2.56 -0.12
C LYS A 87 15.30 2.07 -1.40
N HIS A 88 14.43 1.08 -1.29
CA HIS A 88 13.65 0.52 -2.39
C HIS A 88 12.46 1.43 -2.73
N ALA A 89 11.96 1.31 -3.94
CA ALA A 89 10.73 1.97 -4.34
C ALA A 89 9.54 1.47 -3.50
N THR A 90 8.57 2.36 -3.25
CA THR A 90 7.32 2.00 -2.59
C THR A 90 6.63 0.87 -3.35
N GLY A 91 6.08 -0.10 -2.60
CA GLY A 91 5.37 -1.24 -3.18
C GLY A 91 4.34 -0.81 -4.21
N THR A 92 4.35 -1.48 -5.35
CA THR A 92 3.49 -1.16 -6.49
C THR A 92 2.91 -2.43 -7.08
N TYR A 93 1.62 -2.41 -7.34
CA TYR A 93 0.90 -3.45 -8.09
C TYR A 93 0.37 -2.85 -9.37
N LEU A 94 0.95 -3.23 -10.51
CA LEU A 94 0.55 -2.80 -11.84
C LEU A 94 -0.31 -3.88 -12.48
N VAL A 95 -1.53 -3.52 -12.87
CA VAL A 95 -2.47 -4.46 -13.48
C VAL A 95 -3.02 -3.91 -14.79
N VAL A 96 -3.14 -4.77 -15.77
CA VAL A 96 -3.75 -4.48 -17.06
C VAL A 96 -5.03 -5.30 -17.18
N LEU A 97 -6.14 -4.59 -17.38
CA LEU A 97 -7.47 -5.18 -17.51
C LEU A 97 -8.02 -4.99 -18.91
N SER A 98 -8.82 -5.95 -19.35
CA SER A 98 -9.65 -5.81 -20.54
C SER A 98 -10.74 -4.76 -20.33
N LYS A 99 -11.42 -4.35 -21.39
CA LYS A 99 -12.62 -3.48 -21.32
C LYS A 99 -13.68 -4.00 -20.34
N LYS A 100 -13.79 -5.32 -20.20
CA LYS A 100 -14.74 -5.98 -19.29
C LYS A 100 -14.23 -6.10 -17.85
N GLY A 101 -12.99 -5.65 -17.56
CA GLY A 101 -12.37 -5.77 -16.24
C GLY A 101 -11.72 -7.12 -15.96
N GLU A 102 -11.50 -7.94 -16.99
CA GLU A 102 -10.78 -9.22 -16.86
C GLU A 102 -9.27 -8.97 -16.78
N LEU A 103 -8.58 -9.67 -15.89
CA LEU A 103 -7.13 -9.57 -15.76
C LEU A 103 -6.43 -10.11 -17.01
N ILE A 104 -5.65 -9.26 -17.65
CA ILE A 104 -4.80 -9.64 -18.79
C ILE A 104 -3.38 -9.93 -18.31
N SER A 105 -2.81 -9.03 -17.50
CA SER A 105 -1.45 -9.15 -16.96
C SER A 105 -1.29 -8.33 -15.69
N ALA A 106 -0.34 -8.73 -14.85
CA ALA A 106 0.01 -7.97 -13.66
C ALA A 106 1.50 -8.12 -13.35
N ILE A 107 2.07 -7.06 -12.76
CA ILE A 107 3.43 -7.07 -12.20
C ILE A 107 3.33 -6.46 -10.82
N ASN A 108 3.96 -7.08 -9.83
CA ASN A 108 4.10 -6.49 -8.51
C ASN A 108 5.58 -6.28 -8.19
N ASP A 109 5.86 -5.16 -7.52
CA ASP A 109 7.14 -4.89 -6.87
C ASP A 109 6.88 -4.62 -5.39
N MET A 110 7.20 -5.59 -4.55
CA MET A 110 7.01 -5.54 -3.10
C MET A 110 8.34 -5.49 -2.35
N SER A 111 9.43 -5.12 -3.02
CA SER A 111 10.79 -5.09 -2.47
C SER A 111 10.88 -4.24 -1.20
N ALA A 112 10.13 -3.16 -1.11
CA ALA A 112 10.12 -2.30 0.07
C ALA A 112 9.63 -3.07 1.31
N ILE A 113 8.45 -3.69 1.26
CA ILE A 113 7.91 -4.41 2.43
C ILE A 113 8.71 -5.69 2.73
N GLU A 114 9.26 -6.34 1.72
CA GLU A 114 10.13 -7.50 1.90
C GLU A 114 11.44 -7.14 2.63
N SER A 115 11.82 -5.87 2.65
CA SER A 115 12.97 -5.39 3.40
C SER A 115 12.73 -5.26 4.92
N LEU A 116 11.48 -5.41 5.38
CA LEU A 116 11.15 -5.40 6.81
C LEU A 116 11.80 -6.60 7.50
N LYS A 117 12.60 -6.30 8.54
CA LYS A 117 13.34 -7.31 9.31
C LYS A 117 12.86 -7.35 10.76
N PRO A 118 12.97 -8.51 11.45
CA PRO A 118 12.60 -8.64 12.86
C PRO A 118 13.25 -7.58 13.75
N GLN A 119 14.52 -7.24 13.51
CA GLN A 119 15.26 -6.25 14.28
C GLN A 119 14.62 -4.86 14.28
N GLN A 120 13.92 -4.50 13.20
CA GLN A 120 13.20 -3.23 13.11
C GLN A 120 11.93 -3.24 13.99
N LEU A 121 11.34 -4.40 14.22
CA LEU A 121 10.18 -4.57 15.10
C LEU A 121 10.59 -4.68 16.57
N GLU A 122 11.77 -5.21 16.87
CA GLU A 122 12.31 -5.30 18.23
C GLU A 122 12.41 -3.91 18.88
N SER A 123 12.76 -2.88 18.11
CA SER A 123 12.80 -1.50 18.58
C SER A 123 11.42 -0.95 19.01
N LEU A 124 10.34 -1.62 18.63
CA LEU A 124 8.96 -1.27 18.95
C LEU A 124 8.36 -2.17 20.04
N ALA A 125 9.16 -3.05 20.67
CA ALA A 125 8.67 -4.08 21.58
C ALA A 125 7.82 -3.49 22.72
N ASP A 126 8.26 -2.39 23.33
CA ASP A 126 7.55 -1.73 24.43
C ASP A 126 6.19 -1.20 23.97
N GLU A 127 6.10 -0.65 22.77
CA GLU A 127 4.85 -0.13 22.21
C GLU A 127 3.90 -1.26 21.79
N LEU A 128 4.44 -2.34 21.27
CA LEU A 128 3.65 -3.53 20.91
C LEU A 128 3.03 -4.19 22.13
N THR A 129 3.72 -4.17 23.27
CA THR A 129 3.18 -4.72 24.53
C THR A 129 2.10 -3.85 25.17
N GLN A 130 2.01 -2.58 24.79
CA GLN A 130 1.02 -1.62 25.29
C GLN A 130 -0.17 -1.42 24.35
N ALA A 131 -0.14 -2.09 23.20
CA ALA A 131 -1.19 -1.98 22.19
C ALA A 131 -2.44 -2.80 22.54
#